data_3778914c29256dd19fb9a33b015977e5
#
_entry.id   3778914c29256dd19fb9a33b015977e5
#
_cell.length_a   1.000
_cell.length_b   1.000
_cell.length_c   1.000
_cell.angle_alpha   90.00
_cell.angle_beta   90.00
_cell.angle_gamma   90.00
#
_symmetry.space_group_name_H-M   'P 1'
#
loop_
_entity.id
_entity.type
_entity.pdbx_description
1 polymer ?
#
loop_
_entity_poly.entity_id
_entity_poly.type
_entity_poly.pdbx_seq_one_letter_code
_entity_poly.pdbx_strand_id
1 'polypeptide(L)'
;MVKKLNDAENEPISLQWSWRPEMIDDAIILGRGQSSVHELLDQKVVNDTSDYLWYMTTVYINKTDPIWSDDMNLRVNASGHVLHAYVNGQYLGSDWATYGIFNYIFEEKVKLNPGKNYISLLSATVGLKNYGPHFDTIQSGILGPVEIIGKIGDESIIKDLSSHKWSYTVGLKGINNKLFDENPKYNTRKWDSHDVPVNRMMTWYKTTFKAPLGNAPVVVDMQGLGKGTAWVNGQSIGRYWPSYLAEGSCSLDPCDYRGPYSADKCTSKCGEPTQRWYHVPRSFLSSDENTLVLFEEFGGNPSLVNFQTIEVGMACGSAYENKTMELSCNGRPISAIRFANFGETEGSCGSFVKGSCSSEQDVVSVVEKECVGKEKCLVQASESVFGTTNCGNNDKRLIV
;
A
#
# COMPACT_ATOMS: atom_id res chain seq x y z
N MET A 1 -9.37 -13.75 -14.50
CA MET A 1 -9.73 -14.09 -13.11
C MET A 1 -11.14 -13.61 -12.83
N VAL A 2 -11.98 -14.42 -12.24
CA VAL A 2 -13.33 -14.04 -11.82
C VAL A 2 -13.32 -13.91 -10.31
N LYS A 3 -13.80 -12.79 -9.80
CA LYS A 3 -13.96 -12.56 -8.37
C LYS A 3 -15.39 -12.91 -7.98
N LYS A 4 -15.55 -13.70 -6.94
CA LYS A 4 -16.85 -14.05 -6.35
C LYS A 4 -16.90 -13.55 -4.92
N LEU A 5 -18.04 -12.98 -4.55
CA LEU A 5 -18.31 -12.60 -3.17
C LEU A 5 -18.26 -13.81 -2.24
N ASN A 6 -18.04 -13.55 -0.96
CA ASN A 6 -17.96 -14.58 0.05
C ASN A 6 -19.29 -15.31 0.21
N ASP A 7 -19.34 -16.57 -0.22
CA ASP A 7 -20.54 -17.40 -0.15
C ASP A 7 -20.91 -17.80 1.30
N ALA A 8 -20.01 -17.62 2.26
CA ALA A 8 -20.27 -17.87 3.68
C ALA A 8 -21.00 -16.69 4.36
N GLU A 9 -21.07 -15.54 3.72
CA GLU A 9 -21.79 -14.35 4.16
C GLU A 9 -23.05 -14.17 3.31
N ASN A 10 -24.15 -13.78 3.95
CA ASN A 10 -25.42 -13.61 3.25
C ASN A 10 -25.40 -12.41 2.31
N GLU A 11 -24.65 -11.35 2.69
CA GLU A 11 -24.53 -10.12 1.91
C GLU A 11 -23.13 -9.52 2.09
N PRO A 12 -22.56 -8.84 1.06
CA PRO A 12 -21.25 -8.19 1.15
C PRO A 12 -21.16 -7.11 2.23
N ILE A 13 -22.29 -6.48 2.55
CA ILE A 13 -22.44 -5.42 3.55
C ILE A 13 -22.83 -5.96 4.92
N SER A 14 -22.85 -7.28 5.11
CA SER A 14 -23.23 -7.93 6.37
C SER A 14 -22.21 -7.75 7.48
N LEU A 15 -21.00 -7.29 7.16
CA LEU A 15 -19.94 -7.05 8.14
C LEU A 15 -20.36 -5.99 9.16
N GLN A 16 -20.41 -6.40 10.43
CA GLN A 16 -20.72 -5.51 11.53
C GLN A 16 -19.45 -4.91 12.09
N TRP A 17 -19.33 -3.60 12.02
CA TRP A 17 -18.13 -2.88 12.41
C TRP A 17 -18.24 -2.33 13.83
N SER A 18 -17.12 -2.37 14.51
CA SER A 18 -16.84 -1.58 15.70
C SER A 18 -15.59 -0.73 15.45
N TRP A 19 -15.46 0.36 16.18
CA TRP A 19 -14.41 1.33 15.93
C TRP A 19 -13.86 1.97 17.20
N ARG A 20 -12.76 2.64 17.06
CA ARG A 20 -12.17 3.53 18.05
C ARG A 20 -11.15 4.47 17.39
N PRO A 21 -10.98 5.71 17.93
CA PRO A 21 -9.95 6.60 17.41
C PRO A 21 -8.54 6.11 17.78
N GLU A 22 -7.55 6.41 16.93
CA GLU A 22 -6.16 6.40 17.37
C GLU A 22 -5.97 7.50 18.42
N MET A 23 -5.36 7.13 19.51
CA MET A 23 -5.14 8.03 20.65
C MET A 23 -3.80 8.76 20.45
N ILE A 24 -3.85 10.03 20.07
CA ILE A 24 -2.67 10.89 20.17
C ILE A 24 -2.42 11.15 21.67
N ASP A 25 -1.25 10.75 22.14
CA ASP A 25 -0.89 10.88 23.54
C ASP A 25 -0.71 12.37 23.93
N ASP A 26 -1.14 12.75 25.13
CA ASP A 26 -0.90 14.09 25.65
C ASP A 26 0.60 14.45 25.62
N ALA A 27 1.48 13.48 25.76
CA ALA A 27 2.91 13.67 25.63
C ALA A 27 3.28 14.19 24.22
N ILE A 28 2.68 13.64 23.15
CA ILE A 28 2.88 14.07 21.77
C ILE A 28 2.32 15.46 21.56
N ILE A 29 1.09 15.71 22.05
CA ILE A 29 0.45 17.03 21.95
C ILE A 29 1.28 18.11 22.66
N LEU A 30 1.89 17.78 23.79
CA LEU A 30 2.71 18.69 24.58
C LEU A 30 4.20 18.72 24.18
N GLY A 31 4.55 18.10 23.04
CA GLY A 31 5.93 18.09 22.52
C GLY A 31 6.91 17.29 23.37
N ARG A 32 6.44 16.27 24.11
CA ARG A 32 7.24 15.40 24.98
C ARG A 32 7.41 14.05 24.30
N GLY A 33 8.60 13.79 23.78
CA GLY A 33 8.94 12.52 23.13
C GLY A 33 9.76 11.59 24.01
N GLN A 34 10.03 10.41 23.48
CA GLN A 34 10.90 9.38 24.08
C GLN A 34 12.39 9.81 24.02
N SER A 35 12.76 10.59 23.01
CA SER A 35 14.08 11.15 22.83
C SER A 35 14.00 12.62 22.38
N SER A 36 15.09 13.36 22.49
CA SER A 36 15.13 14.72 21.99
C SER A 36 16.54 15.14 21.60
N VAL A 37 16.66 15.87 20.47
CA VAL A 37 17.91 16.44 19.94
C VAL A 37 17.63 17.80 19.30
N HIS A 38 18.69 18.55 18.98
CA HIS A 38 18.58 19.85 18.28
C HIS A 38 18.79 19.72 16.77
N GLU A 39 18.19 18.68 16.19
CA GLU A 39 18.23 18.41 14.76
C GLU A 39 17.02 17.62 14.31
N LEU A 40 16.71 17.65 13.02
CA LEU A 40 15.71 16.81 12.40
C LEU A 40 16.36 15.45 12.07
N LEU A 41 15.83 14.37 12.67
CA LEU A 41 16.36 13.03 12.46
C LEU A 41 15.77 12.42 11.19
N ASP A 42 16.62 11.71 10.44
CA ASP A 42 16.17 10.82 9.37
C ASP A 42 15.24 9.72 9.95
N GLN A 43 14.13 9.44 9.30
CA GLN A 43 13.20 8.40 9.75
C GLN A 43 13.82 7.00 9.78
N LYS A 44 14.96 6.77 9.16
CA LYS A 44 15.74 5.53 9.30
C LYS A 44 16.10 5.18 10.75
N VAL A 45 16.06 6.15 11.66
CA VAL A 45 16.27 5.89 13.09
C VAL A 45 15.29 4.88 13.66
N VAL A 46 14.12 4.67 13.05
CA VAL A 46 13.14 3.64 13.47
C VAL A 46 13.57 2.22 13.06
N ASN A 47 14.56 2.08 12.22
CA ASN A 47 15.15 0.82 11.77
C ASN A 47 14.09 -0.21 11.31
N ASP A 48 13.14 0.24 10.49
CA ASP A 48 11.97 -0.52 9.99
C ASP A 48 11.05 -1.15 11.07
N THR A 49 11.18 -0.74 12.32
CA THR A 49 10.33 -1.24 13.40
C THR A 49 8.94 -0.61 13.39
N SER A 50 8.75 0.48 12.66
CA SER A 50 7.48 1.19 12.50
C SER A 50 7.48 2.00 11.20
N ASP A 51 6.31 2.13 10.59
CA ASP A 51 6.09 3.09 9.49
C ASP A 51 5.98 4.54 9.99
N TYR A 52 5.84 4.75 11.29
CA TYR A 52 5.43 6.02 11.89
C TYR A 52 6.51 6.59 12.81
N LEU A 53 6.83 7.87 12.58
CA LEU A 53 7.70 8.65 13.46
C LEU A 53 7.08 10.02 13.73
N TRP A 54 6.87 10.34 15.01
CA TRP A 54 6.47 11.66 15.47
C TRP A 54 7.67 12.56 15.66
N TYR A 55 7.60 13.75 15.09
CA TYR A 55 8.52 14.88 15.26
C TYR A 55 7.78 15.98 16.00
N MET A 56 8.26 16.39 17.14
CA MET A 56 7.56 17.37 17.98
C MET A 56 8.47 18.48 18.42
N THR A 57 8.02 19.71 18.28
CA THR A 57 8.74 20.89 18.75
C THR A 57 7.80 21.91 19.35
N THR A 58 8.37 22.95 19.95
CA THR A 58 7.61 24.08 20.48
C THR A 58 8.12 25.39 19.92
N VAL A 59 7.20 26.32 19.68
CA VAL A 59 7.51 27.67 19.25
C VAL A 59 6.83 28.68 20.15
N TYR A 60 7.55 29.75 20.49
CA TYR A 60 7.02 30.90 21.21
C TYR A 60 6.83 32.06 20.21
N ILE A 61 5.60 32.55 20.14
CA ILE A 61 5.22 33.69 19.29
C ILE A 61 4.32 34.62 20.09
N ASN A 62 4.62 35.89 20.10
CA ASN A 62 3.80 36.90 20.74
C ASN A 62 3.12 37.78 19.68
N LYS A 63 2.05 38.45 20.06
CA LYS A 63 1.36 39.40 19.18
C LYS A 63 2.24 40.58 18.71
N THR A 64 3.33 40.83 19.44
CA THR A 64 4.30 41.87 19.11
C THR A 64 5.44 41.41 18.20
N ASP A 65 5.50 40.09 17.94
CA ASP A 65 6.53 39.56 17.04
C ASP A 65 6.22 39.96 15.60
N PRO A 66 7.21 40.36 14.80
CA PRO A 66 7.01 40.80 13.42
C PRO A 66 6.31 39.74 12.53
N ILE A 67 6.49 38.45 12.85
CA ILE A 67 5.86 37.35 12.11
C ILE A 67 4.36 37.20 12.41
N TRP A 68 3.87 37.84 13.52
CA TRP A 68 2.47 37.68 13.91
C TRP A 68 1.54 38.33 12.90
N SER A 69 0.71 37.54 12.25
CA SER A 69 -0.32 38.00 11.32
C SER A 69 -1.48 37.00 11.32
N ASP A 70 -2.61 37.39 10.76
CA ASP A 70 -3.75 36.48 10.53
C ASP A 70 -3.50 35.51 9.35
N ASP A 71 -2.39 35.66 8.64
CA ASP A 71 -2.00 34.91 7.45
C ASP A 71 -0.64 34.21 7.66
N MET A 72 -0.51 33.50 8.78
CA MET A 72 0.64 32.65 9.03
C MET A 72 0.46 31.26 8.42
N ASN A 73 1.53 30.73 7.82
CA ASN A 73 1.60 29.37 7.29
C ASN A 73 2.64 28.55 8.03
N LEU A 74 2.35 27.26 8.21
CA LEU A 74 3.36 26.26 8.56
C LEU A 74 3.82 25.61 7.25
N ARG A 75 5.12 25.76 6.95
CA ARG A 75 5.78 25.10 5.81
C ARG A 75 6.73 24.03 6.32
N VAL A 76 6.65 22.83 5.73
CA VAL A 76 7.48 21.68 6.09
C VAL A 76 8.00 21.01 4.84
N ASN A 77 9.32 20.92 4.71
CA ASN A 77 9.94 20.11 3.66
C ASN A 77 10.09 18.66 4.14
N ALA A 78 9.44 17.75 3.47
CA ALA A 78 9.37 16.34 3.81
C ALA A 78 9.84 15.45 2.66
N SER A 79 10.30 14.25 3.02
CA SER A 79 10.62 13.17 2.08
C SER A 79 10.09 11.85 2.63
N GLY A 80 9.67 11.00 1.76
CA GLY A 80 9.03 9.75 2.13
C GLY A 80 7.57 9.82 1.72
N HIS A 81 6.64 9.19 2.45
CA HIS A 81 5.38 8.97 1.79
C HIS A 81 4.27 9.91 2.25
N VAL A 82 4.10 10.12 3.54
CA VAL A 82 2.99 10.95 4.06
C VAL A 82 3.44 11.78 5.25
N LEU A 83 2.94 13.00 5.32
CA LEU A 83 3.02 13.90 6.47
C LEU A 83 1.61 14.21 6.97
N HIS A 84 1.39 14.05 8.27
CA HIS A 84 0.23 14.62 8.97
C HIS A 84 0.71 15.67 9.97
N ALA A 85 0.19 16.88 9.89
CA ALA A 85 0.57 18.00 10.73
C ALA A 85 -0.51 18.32 11.76
N TYR A 86 -0.07 18.57 12.98
CA TYR A 86 -0.91 18.97 14.11
C TYR A 86 -0.31 20.20 14.80
N VAL A 87 -1.15 21.12 15.20
CA VAL A 87 -0.75 22.29 15.98
C VAL A 87 -1.65 22.39 17.22
N ASN A 88 -1.02 22.48 18.38
CA ASN A 88 -1.74 22.47 19.66
C ASN A 88 -2.73 21.31 19.82
N GLY A 89 -2.37 20.13 19.28
CA GLY A 89 -3.19 18.92 19.29
C GLY A 89 -4.34 18.89 18.27
N GLN A 90 -4.51 19.95 17.49
CA GLN A 90 -5.51 20.00 16.42
C GLN A 90 -4.87 19.63 15.09
N TYR A 91 -5.56 18.80 14.32
CA TYR A 91 -5.15 18.45 12.97
C TYR A 91 -5.16 19.68 12.06
N LEU A 92 -4.07 19.88 11.33
CA LEU A 92 -3.89 20.98 10.41
C LEU A 92 -4.08 20.56 8.96
N GLY A 93 -3.48 19.44 8.56
CA GLY A 93 -3.53 18.94 7.20
C GLY A 93 -2.62 17.75 6.99
N SER A 94 -2.72 17.15 5.81
CA SER A 94 -1.82 16.08 5.34
C SER A 94 -1.42 16.32 3.90
N ASP A 95 -0.21 15.87 3.57
CA ASP A 95 0.28 15.82 2.20
C ASP A 95 1.15 14.58 1.99
N TRP A 96 1.37 14.17 0.74
CA TRP A 96 2.09 12.94 0.44
C TRP A 96 2.83 13.02 -0.90
N ALA A 97 3.87 12.21 -1.01
CA ALA A 97 4.64 12.01 -2.21
C ALA A 97 3.85 11.27 -3.29
N THR A 98 4.00 11.68 -4.54
CA THR A 98 3.30 11.07 -5.69
C THR A 98 4.30 10.66 -6.77
N TYR A 99 3.99 9.58 -7.50
CA TYR A 99 4.66 9.16 -8.76
C TYR A 99 6.18 9.18 -8.74
N GLY A 100 6.80 8.63 -7.68
CA GLY A 100 8.25 8.55 -7.56
C GLY A 100 8.94 9.86 -7.18
N ILE A 101 8.20 10.94 -6.99
CA ILE A 101 8.70 12.19 -6.42
C ILE A 101 8.55 12.10 -4.90
N PHE A 102 9.65 11.83 -4.20
CA PHE A 102 9.61 11.59 -2.76
C PHE A 102 9.76 12.86 -1.92
N ASN A 103 10.30 13.94 -2.49
CA ASN A 103 10.44 15.23 -1.81
C ASN A 103 9.27 16.12 -2.16
N TYR A 104 8.61 16.65 -1.15
CA TYR A 104 7.46 17.54 -1.31
C TYR A 104 7.44 18.57 -0.19
N ILE A 105 6.70 19.66 -0.40
CA ILE A 105 6.54 20.74 0.55
C ILE A 105 5.08 20.77 0.98
N PHE A 106 4.85 20.50 2.26
CA PHE A 106 3.59 20.76 2.92
C PHE A 106 3.54 22.24 3.31
N GLU A 107 2.49 22.93 2.95
CA GLU A 107 2.25 24.32 3.37
C GLU A 107 0.77 24.54 3.63
N GLU A 108 0.44 24.85 4.89
CA GLU A 108 -0.93 25.07 5.31
C GLU A 108 -1.04 26.28 6.24
N LYS A 109 -2.16 26.98 6.13
CA LYS A 109 -2.49 28.12 6.99
C LYS A 109 -2.62 27.67 8.44
N VAL A 110 -1.86 28.33 9.34
CA VAL A 110 -1.81 27.97 10.75
C VAL A 110 -2.31 29.08 11.65
N LYS A 111 -3.13 28.70 12.64
CA LYS A 111 -3.56 29.62 13.70
C LYS A 111 -2.78 29.31 14.98
N LEU A 112 -1.91 30.24 15.38
CA LEU A 112 -1.12 30.14 16.61
C LEU A 112 -1.73 30.96 17.74
N ASN A 113 -1.49 30.53 18.97
CA ASN A 113 -1.86 31.26 20.17
C ASN A 113 -0.71 32.20 20.57
N PRO A 114 -0.97 33.37 21.19
CA PRO A 114 0.06 34.12 21.83
C PRO A 114 0.77 33.29 22.91
N GLY A 115 2.09 33.29 22.89
CA GLY A 115 2.92 32.51 23.80
C GLY A 115 3.37 31.17 23.20
N LYS A 116 3.28 30.10 23.98
CA LYS A 116 3.79 28.77 23.60
C LYS A 116 2.81 28.02 22.74
N ASN A 117 3.32 27.49 21.61
CA ASN A 117 2.58 26.59 20.73
C ASN A 117 3.35 25.27 20.55
N TYR A 118 2.63 24.20 20.31
CA TYR A 118 3.16 22.87 20.09
C TYR A 118 2.90 22.43 18.65
N ILE A 119 3.96 22.04 17.96
CA ILE A 119 3.89 21.52 16.59
C ILE A 119 4.25 20.04 16.67
N SER A 120 3.37 19.19 16.16
CA SER A 120 3.56 17.74 16.08
C SER A 120 3.34 17.27 14.65
N LEU A 121 4.39 16.71 14.06
CA LEU A 121 4.41 16.22 12.69
C LEU A 121 4.55 14.71 12.74
N LEU A 122 3.60 13.98 12.15
CA LEU A 122 3.69 12.54 11.97
C LEU A 122 4.13 12.23 10.56
N SER A 123 5.32 11.68 10.42
CA SER A 123 5.77 11.10 9.15
C SER A 123 5.38 9.62 9.09
N ALA A 124 4.70 9.25 8.01
CA ALA A 124 4.30 7.86 7.74
C ALA A 124 4.91 7.37 6.44
N THR A 125 5.64 6.25 6.48
CA THR A 125 6.21 5.62 5.29
C THR A 125 5.36 4.44 4.82
N VAL A 126 5.67 3.93 3.63
CA VAL A 126 5.28 2.59 3.17
C VAL A 126 6.48 1.63 3.20
N GLY A 127 7.37 1.83 4.16
CA GLY A 127 8.65 1.18 4.34
C GLY A 127 9.81 2.09 3.92
N LEU A 128 11.01 1.72 4.34
CA LEU A 128 12.23 2.42 3.95
C LEU A 128 12.57 2.17 2.49
N LYS A 129 13.28 3.11 1.87
CA LYS A 129 13.77 2.97 0.49
C LYS A 129 14.72 1.78 0.40
N ASN A 130 14.50 0.90 -0.56
CA ASN A 130 15.19 -0.39 -0.66
C ASN A 130 15.64 -0.74 -2.10
N TYR A 131 15.54 0.20 -3.03
CA TYR A 131 15.87 0.01 -4.44
C TYR A 131 16.50 1.25 -5.06
N GLY A 132 17.37 1.03 -6.05
CA GLY A 132 18.07 2.06 -6.82
C GLY A 132 19.48 2.34 -6.31
N PRO A 133 20.31 3.05 -7.09
CA PRO A 133 21.65 3.45 -6.66
C PRO A 133 21.58 4.33 -5.41
N HIS A 134 22.42 4.02 -4.43
CA HIS A 134 22.56 4.81 -3.19
C HIS A 134 21.26 4.95 -2.38
N PHE A 135 20.33 4.00 -2.48
CA PHE A 135 19.05 4.03 -1.75
C PHE A 135 19.25 4.17 -0.23
N ASP A 136 20.36 3.63 0.29
CA ASP A 136 20.75 3.69 1.69
C ASP A 136 21.14 5.09 2.17
N THR A 137 21.48 6.00 1.26
CA THR A 137 21.83 7.40 1.59
C THR A 137 20.63 8.35 1.45
N ILE A 138 19.54 7.93 0.81
CA ILE A 138 18.37 8.78 0.61
C ILE A 138 17.59 8.91 1.92
N GLN A 139 17.47 10.14 2.40
CA GLN A 139 16.77 10.47 3.64
C GLN A 139 15.24 10.32 3.50
N SER A 140 14.56 10.08 4.61
CA SER A 140 13.10 10.02 4.73
C SER A 140 12.63 10.72 5.99
N GLY A 141 11.38 11.15 5.99
CA GLY A 141 10.78 11.87 7.09
C GLY A 141 10.79 13.38 6.89
N ILE A 142 10.95 14.12 7.96
CA ILE A 142 11.02 15.59 7.89
C ILE A 142 12.47 15.99 7.64
N LEU A 143 12.73 16.53 6.46
CA LEU A 143 14.09 16.92 6.07
C LEU A 143 14.42 18.35 6.50
N GLY A 144 13.37 19.18 6.65
CA GLY A 144 13.54 20.62 6.83
C GLY A 144 13.83 21.37 5.50
N PRO A 145 13.69 22.70 5.49
CA PRO A 145 13.31 23.49 6.67
C PRO A 145 11.89 23.23 7.16
N VAL A 146 11.67 23.46 8.45
CA VAL A 146 10.35 23.59 9.08
C VAL A 146 10.20 25.04 9.50
N GLU A 147 9.24 25.74 8.93
CA GLU A 147 9.15 27.19 9.00
C GLU A 147 7.75 27.67 9.37
N ILE A 148 7.67 28.69 10.19
CA ILE A 148 6.48 29.53 10.26
C ILE A 148 6.72 30.74 9.36
N ILE A 149 5.79 31.01 8.47
CA ILE A 149 5.84 32.13 7.52
C ILE A 149 4.71 33.10 7.85
N GLY A 150 5.06 34.34 8.14
CA GLY A 150 4.10 35.43 8.27
C GLY A 150 4.30 36.45 7.16
N LYS A 151 3.41 37.45 7.07
CA LYS A 151 3.47 38.52 6.09
C LYS A 151 3.38 39.90 6.76
N ILE A 152 4.20 40.82 6.33
CA ILE A 152 4.08 42.25 6.61
C ILE A 152 4.00 43.01 5.29
N GLY A 153 2.81 43.50 4.94
CA GLY A 153 2.57 43.98 3.57
C GLY A 153 2.84 42.89 2.54
N ASP A 154 3.74 43.16 1.59
CA ASP A 154 4.14 42.23 0.54
C ASP A 154 5.38 41.37 0.93
N GLU A 155 6.00 41.61 2.08
CA GLU A 155 7.20 40.91 2.52
C GLU A 155 6.84 39.70 3.40
N SER A 156 7.47 38.55 3.11
CA SER A 156 7.38 37.36 3.94
C SER A 156 8.44 37.36 5.03
N ILE A 157 8.03 37.14 6.27
CA ILE A 157 8.91 36.93 7.40
C ILE A 157 8.91 35.45 7.75
N ILE A 158 10.10 34.86 7.88
CA ILE A 158 10.29 33.45 8.12
C ILE A 158 10.91 33.23 9.50
N LYS A 159 10.34 32.32 10.26
CA LYS A 159 10.91 31.78 11.48
C LYS A 159 11.23 30.31 11.28
N ASP A 160 12.51 29.98 11.10
CA ASP A 160 13.01 28.64 10.95
C ASP A 160 13.01 27.90 12.30
N LEU A 161 12.41 26.72 12.34
CA LEU A 161 12.32 25.85 13.49
C LEU A 161 13.23 24.62 13.37
N SER A 162 13.95 24.44 12.26
CA SER A 162 14.72 23.23 11.98
C SER A 162 15.78 22.94 13.02
N SER A 163 16.41 23.98 13.58
CA SER A 163 17.42 23.89 14.64
C SER A 163 16.86 23.96 16.07
N HIS A 164 15.53 23.99 16.22
CA HIS A 164 14.92 23.95 17.54
C HIS A 164 15.17 22.59 18.21
N LYS A 165 14.83 22.49 19.49
CA LYS A 165 14.79 21.19 20.16
C LYS A 165 13.61 20.38 19.63
N TRP A 166 13.89 19.28 18.95
CA TRP A 166 12.93 18.31 18.48
C TRP A 166 12.86 17.11 19.42
N SER A 167 11.67 16.66 19.71
CA SER A 167 11.39 15.42 20.45
C SER A 167 10.79 14.39 19.53
N TYR A 168 11.03 13.10 19.80
CA TYR A 168 10.65 11.99 18.92
C TYR A 168 9.90 10.91 19.66
N THR A 169 8.92 10.31 18.99
CA THR A 169 8.21 9.10 19.43
C THR A 169 7.97 8.19 18.25
N VAL A 170 8.37 6.92 18.39
CA VAL A 170 8.22 5.91 17.34
C VAL A 170 6.86 5.23 17.48
N GLY A 171 6.19 5.03 16.33
CA GLY A 171 4.97 4.25 16.23
C GLY A 171 3.69 4.97 16.61
N LEU A 172 2.61 4.22 16.61
CA LEU A 172 1.27 4.63 17.01
C LEU A 172 0.85 3.90 18.29
N LYS A 173 0.04 4.54 19.11
CA LYS A 173 -0.41 3.98 20.41
C LYS A 173 -1.23 2.71 20.21
N GLY A 174 -2.07 2.66 19.18
CA GLY A 174 -2.86 1.48 18.87
C GLY A 174 -2.02 0.29 18.44
N ILE A 175 -0.95 0.52 17.66
CA ILE A 175 0.02 -0.53 17.29
C ILE A 175 0.79 -1.00 18.53
N ASN A 176 1.31 -0.08 19.32
CA ASN A 176 2.07 -0.40 20.53
C ASN A 176 1.22 -1.17 21.56
N ASN A 177 -0.08 -0.88 21.64
CA ASN A 177 -1.04 -1.59 22.47
C ASN A 177 -1.61 -2.86 21.82
N LYS A 178 -1.12 -3.22 20.62
CA LYS A 178 -1.54 -4.40 19.87
C LYS A 178 -3.06 -4.50 19.70
N LEU A 179 -3.71 -3.42 19.26
CA LEU A 179 -5.17 -3.42 19.07
C LEU A 179 -5.64 -4.45 18.03
N PHE A 180 -4.73 -4.90 17.17
CA PHE A 180 -4.94 -5.94 16.18
C PHE A 180 -4.86 -7.37 16.74
N ASP A 181 -4.34 -7.54 17.97
CA ASP A 181 -4.18 -8.84 18.62
C ASP A 181 -5.48 -9.24 19.32
N GLU A 182 -5.92 -10.46 19.12
CA GLU A 182 -7.15 -10.98 19.73
C GLU A 182 -6.99 -11.37 21.20
N ASN A 183 -5.76 -11.44 21.69
CA ASN A 183 -5.48 -11.78 23.06
C ASN A 183 -6.13 -10.76 24.03
N PRO A 184 -7.03 -11.20 24.94
CA PRO A 184 -7.73 -10.31 25.87
C PRO A 184 -6.81 -9.44 26.73
N LYS A 185 -5.55 -9.86 26.92
CA LYS A 185 -4.54 -9.09 27.64
C LYS A 185 -4.25 -7.74 26.99
N TYR A 186 -4.33 -7.67 25.66
CA TYR A 186 -4.04 -6.45 24.89
C TYR A 186 -5.31 -5.67 24.53
N ASN A 187 -6.47 -6.33 24.58
CA ASN A 187 -7.75 -5.77 24.13
C ASN A 187 -8.65 -5.33 25.28
N THR A 188 -8.08 -4.62 26.28
CA THR A 188 -8.76 -4.22 27.53
C THR A 188 -9.76 -3.08 27.37
N ARG A 189 -9.72 -2.33 26.27
CA ARG A 189 -10.61 -1.19 26.04
C ARG A 189 -11.76 -1.57 25.11
N LYS A 190 -12.96 -1.12 25.45
CA LYS A 190 -14.19 -1.39 24.69
C LYS A 190 -14.11 -0.74 23.29
N TRP A 191 -14.47 -1.50 22.28
CA TRP A 191 -14.76 -1.02 20.94
C TRP A 191 -16.20 -0.48 20.91
N ASP A 192 -16.41 0.63 20.18
CA ASP A 192 -17.74 1.19 19.98
C ASP A 192 -18.36 0.59 18.73
N SER A 193 -19.56 0.07 18.82
CA SER A 193 -20.32 -0.49 17.71
C SER A 193 -21.45 0.45 17.21
N HIS A 194 -21.59 1.61 17.83
CA HIS A 194 -22.55 2.61 17.43
C HIS A 194 -21.88 3.68 16.57
N ASP A 195 -22.65 4.28 15.67
CA ASP A 195 -22.24 5.43 14.85
C ASP A 195 -20.82 5.26 14.24
N VAL A 196 -20.61 4.12 13.56
CA VAL A 196 -19.33 3.83 12.90
C VAL A 196 -18.99 4.98 11.96
N PRO A 197 -17.89 5.71 12.20
CA PRO A 197 -17.60 6.91 11.44
C PRO A 197 -17.20 6.58 10.00
N VAL A 198 -17.55 7.47 9.10
CA VAL A 198 -17.10 7.49 7.69
C VAL A 198 -16.21 8.71 7.51
N ASN A 199 -15.11 8.54 6.75
CA ASN A 199 -14.13 9.59 6.47
C ASN A 199 -13.45 10.20 7.72
N ARG A 200 -13.37 9.43 8.80
CA ARG A 200 -12.62 9.81 9.98
C ARG A 200 -11.18 9.33 9.90
N MET A 201 -10.25 10.23 9.91
CA MET A 201 -8.82 9.94 9.94
C MET A 201 -8.40 9.28 11.26
N MET A 202 -7.25 8.59 11.22
CA MET A 202 -6.63 7.97 12.39
C MET A 202 -7.63 7.13 13.20
N THR A 203 -8.26 6.17 12.53
CA THR A 203 -9.35 5.38 13.11
C THR A 203 -9.06 3.89 12.99
N TRP A 204 -9.28 3.17 14.06
CA TRP A 204 -9.25 1.73 14.10
C TRP A 204 -10.65 1.18 13.88
N TYR A 205 -10.79 0.22 12.99
CA TYR A 205 -12.01 -0.53 12.74
C TYR A 205 -11.79 -2.00 13.02
N LYS A 206 -12.80 -2.66 13.53
CA LYS A 206 -12.79 -4.11 13.78
C LYS A 206 -14.12 -4.72 13.35
N THR A 207 -14.04 -5.87 12.68
CA THR A 207 -15.21 -6.68 12.34
C THR A 207 -14.87 -8.17 12.46
N THR A 208 -15.89 -9.01 12.49
CA THR A 208 -15.74 -10.46 12.34
C THR A 208 -16.36 -10.90 11.02
N PHE A 209 -15.87 -12.00 10.47
CA PHE A 209 -16.35 -12.57 9.21
C PHE A 209 -16.14 -14.09 9.16
N LYS A 210 -16.93 -14.77 8.34
CA LYS A 210 -16.74 -16.19 8.05
C LYS A 210 -15.76 -16.37 6.89
N ALA A 211 -14.89 -17.37 6.99
CA ALA A 211 -13.97 -17.66 5.89
C ALA A 211 -14.74 -18.05 4.63
N PRO A 212 -14.38 -17.52 3.45
CA PRO A 212 -14.94 -17.97 2.19
C PRO A 212 -14.76 -19.47 1.99
N LEU A 213 -15.80 -20.15 1.50
CA LEU A 213 -15.81 -21.59 1.30
C LEU A 213 -14.80 -22.03 0.21
N GLY A 214 -14.46 -23.32 0.23
CA GLY A 214 -13.58 -23.94 -0.75
C GLY A 214 -12.09 -23.57 -0.59
N ASN A 215 -11.31 -23.83 -1.64
CA ASN A 215 -9.85 -23.70 -1.66
C ASN A 215 -9.34 -22.55 -2.57
N ALA A 216 -10.25 -21.82 -3.20
CA ALA A 216 -9.87 -20.69 -4.05
C ALA A 216 -9.15 -19.61 -3.24
N PRO A 217 -8.18 -18.87 -3.82
CA PRO A 217 -7.52 -17.75 -3.14
C PRO A 217 -8.53 -16.74 -2.61
N VAL A 218 -8.23 -16.22 -1.41
CA VAL A 218 -9.06 -15.21 -0.76
C VAL A 218 -8.42 -13.85 -0.90
N VAL A 219 -9.22 -12.85 -1.21
CA VAL A 219 -8.83 -11.45 -1.16
C VAL A 219 -9.84 -10.66 -0.34
N VAL A 220 -9.37 -9.61 0.30
CA VAL A 220 -10.21 -8.57 0.86
C VAL A 220 -10.24 -7.39 -0.12
N ASP A 221 -11.45 -6.92 -0.44
CA ASP A 221 -11.69 -5.72 -1.22
C ASP A 221 -11.74 -4.53 -0.27
N MET A 222 -10.76 -3.63 -0.39
CA MET A 222 -10.63 -2.43 0.46
C MET A 222 -11.29 -1.20 -0.17
N GLN A 223 -12.26 -1.41 -1.02
CA GLN A 223 -13.00 -0.30 -1.66
C GLN A 223 -13.57 0.66 -0.61
N GLY A 224 -13.42 1.94 -0.87
CA GLY A 224 -13.95 3.01 -0.01
C GLY A 224 -13.04 3.42 1.14
N LEU A 225 -11.95 2.69 1.37
CA LEU A 225 -10.92 3.08 2.35
C LEU A 225 -9.89 4.03 1.73
N GLY A 226 -9.18 4.77 2.60
CA GLY A 226 -8.10 5.67 2.22
C GLY A 226 -6.75 4.97 2.17
N LYS A 227 -6.02 5.01 3.28
CA LYS A 227 -4.70 4.39 3.45
C LYS A 227 -4.59 3.84 4.87
N GLY A 228 -3.92 2.71 5.02
CA GLY A 228 -3.71 2.14 6.34
C GLY A 228 -3.00 0.80 6.35
N THR A 229 -3.24 0.05 7.42
CA THR A 229 -2.70 -1.31 7.61
C THR A 229 -3.81 -2.25 8.07
N ALA A 230 -3.75 -3.51 7.65
CA ALA A 230 -4.77 -4.51 7.95
C ALA A 230 -4.18 -5.78 8.59
N TRP A 231 -4.97 -6.38 9.47
CA TRP A 231 -4.64 -7.65 10.14
C TRP A 231 -5.83 -8.59 10.10
N VAL A 232 -5.56 -9.85 9.81
CA VAL A 232 -6.52 -10.93 9.90
C VAL A 232 -6.06 -11.88 11.01
N ASN A 233 -6.91 -12.12 12.00
CA ASN A 233 -6.60 -12.95 13.16
C ASN A 233 -5.27 -12.59 13.83
N GLY A 234 -5.00 -11.28 13.97
CA GLY A 234 -3.77 -10.75 14.55
C GLY A 234 -2.54 -10.78 13.62
N GLN A 235 -2.63 -11.38 12.43
CA GLN A 235 -1.55 -11.48 11.47
C GLN A 235 -1.67 -10.37 10.42
N SER A 236 -0.59 -9.60 10.20
CA SER A 236 -0.60 -8.50 9.23
C SER A 236 -0.71 -9.02 7.81
N ILE A 237 -1.66 -8.50 7.05
CA ILE A 237 -1.75 -8.68 5.60
C ILE A 237 -1.13 -7.51 4.84
N GLY A 238 -0.54 -6.57 5.57
CA GLY A 238 0.22 -5.46 5.01
C GLY A 238 -0.53 -4.14 4.98
N ARG A 239 0.05 -3.21 4.26
CA ARG A 239 -0.49 -1.87 4.04
C ARG A 239 -1.50 -1.87 2.91
N TYR A 240 -2.50 -0.99 2.97
CA TYR A 240 -3.42 -0.73 1.86
C TYR A 240 -3.47 0.77 1.57
N TRP A 241 -3.69 1.11 0.29
CA TRP A 241 -3.83 2.50 -0.15
C TRP A 241 -4.76 2.61 -1.37
N PRO A 242 -6.05 2.22 -1.27
CA PRO A 242 -6.96 2.27 -2.41
C PRO A 242 -7.32 3.68 -2.86
N SER A 243 -7.11 4.71 -2.03
CA SER A 243 -7.26 6.10 -2.45
C SER A 243 -6.10 6.62 -3.33
N TYR A 244 -5.02 5.85 -3.49
CA TYR A 244 -3.97 6.15 -4.45
C TYR A 244 -4.40 5.70 -5.84
N LEU A 245 -4.81 6.66 -6.66
CA LEU A 245 -5.41 6.39 -7.95
C LEU A 245 -4.35 6.30 -9.06
N ALA A 246 -4.62 5.51 -10.08
CA ALA A 246 -3.79 5.47 -11.26
C ALA A 246 -3.95 6.79 -12.06
N GLU A 247 -2.83 7.39 -12.42
CA GLU A 247 -2.78 8.64 -13.18
C GLU A 247 -1.83 8.52 -14.38
N GLY A 248 -1.89 9.47 -15.31
CA GLY A 248 -1.02 9.55 -16.47
C GLY A 248 -1.67 9.05 -17.74
N SER A 249 -0.86 8.55 -18.66
CA SER A 249 -1.32 8.05 -19.97
C SER A 249 -1.78 6.61 -19.85
N CYS A 250 -3.03 6.41 -19.45
CA CYS A 250 -3.59 5.06 -19.33
C CYS A 250 -3.94 4.49 -20.71
N SER A 251 -3.38 3.32 -21.01
CA SER A 251 -3.75 2.57 -22.21
C SER A 251 -4.98 1.71 -21.95
N LEU A 252 -5.85 1.62 -22.96
CA LEU A 252 -6.94 0.65 -23.00
C LEU A 252 -6.49 -0.70 -23.55
N ASP A 253 -5.31 -0.75 -24.18
CA ASP A 253 -4.77 -1.94 -24.78
C ASP A 253 -4.22 -2.92 -23.75
N PRO A 254 -4.24 -4.22 -24.03
CA PRO A 254 -3.58 -5.22 -23.21
C PRO A 254 -2.11 -4.87 -23.03
N CYS A 255 -1.65 -4.79 -21.78
CA CYS A 255 -0.26 -4.44 -21.50
C CYS A 255 0.67 -5.64 -21.66
N ASP A 256 1.69 -5.48 -22.49
CA ASP A 256 2.85 -6.37 -22.45
C ASP A 256 3.84 -5.90 -21.37
N TYR A 257 3.77 -6.52 -20.20
CA TYR A 257 4.64 -6.21 -19.04
C TYR A 257 6.07 -6.76 -19.17
N ARG A 258 6.39 -7.50 -20.24
CA ARG A 258 7.71 -8.10 -20.49
C ARG A 258 8.73 -7.05 -20.91
N GLY A 259 10.00 -7.33 -20.69
CA GLY A 259 11.13 -6.48 -21.07
C GLY A 259 11.60 -5.56 -19.94
N PRO A 260 12.35 -4.50 -20.25
CA PRO A 260 12.88 -3.57 -19.26
C PRO A 260 11.78 -2.92 -18.43
N TYR A 261 12.07 -2.68 -17.16
CA TYR A 261 11.18 -1.93 -16.29
C TYR A 261 11.01 -0.49 -16.78
N SER A 262 9.77 -0.01 -16.76
CA SER A 262 9.41 1.40 -16.93
C SER A 262 8.24 1.71 -16.00
N ALA A 263 8.33 2.82 -15.27
CA ALA A 263 7.28 3.24 -14.34
C ALA A 263 5.94 3.52 -15.05
N ASP A 264 6.00 3.99 -16.31
CA ASP A 264 4.81 4.34 -17.09
C ASP A 264 4.23 3.16 -17.88
N LYS A 265 4.99 2.05 -17.91
CA LYS A 265 4.58 0.86 -18.64
C LYS A 265 3.40 0.20 -17.97
N CYS A 266 2.36 -0.08 -18.72
CA CYS A 266 1.19 -0.80 -18.26
C CYS A 266 0.28 -0.02 -17.27
N THR A 267 0.43 1.27 -17.16
CA THR A 267 -0.54 2.08 -16.45
C THR A 267 -1.90 1.97 -17.15
N SER A 268 -2.89 1.53 -16.45
CA SER A 268 -4.24 1.33 -16.96
C SER A 268 -5.27 1.81 -15.95
N LYS A 269 -6.50 2.02 -16.41
CA LYS A 269 -7.65 2.39 -15.55
C LYS A 269 -7.40 3.66 -14.74
N CYS A 270 -6.97 4.74 -15.39
CA CYS A 270 -6.81 6.04 -14.76
C CYS A 270 -8.06 6.44 -14.00
N GLY A 271 -7.88 6.96 -12.77
CA GLY A 271 -8.95 7.33 -11.86
C GLY A 271 -9.46 6.19 -10.97
N GLU A 272 -8.98 4.95 -11.18
CA GLU A 272 -9.25 3.83 -10.27
C GLU A 272 -8.08 3.57 -9.33
N PRO A 273 -8.31 2.91 -8.17
CA PRO A 273 -7.24 2.51 -7.26
C PRO A 273 -6.14 1.72 -7.97
N THR A 274 -4.87 2.09 -7.73
CA THR A 274 -3.72 1.33 -8.23
C THR A 274 -3.70 -0.08 -7.66
N GLN A 275 -4.17 -0.24 -6.42
CA GLN A 275 -4.41 -1.52 -5.76
C GLN A 275 -5.66 -1.43 -4.89
N ARG A 276 -6.60 -2.34 -5.10
CA ARG A 276 -7.88 -2.41 -4.38
C ARG A 276 -8.03 -3.71 -3.61
N TRP A 277 -7.57 -4.84 -4.16
CA TRP A 277 -7.70 -6.17 -3.58
C TRP A 277 -6.39 -6.62 -2.96
N TYR A 278 -6.48 -7.13 -1.73
CA TYR A 278 -5.32 -7.56 -0.95
C TYR A 278 -5.46 -9.02 -0.60
N HIS A 279 -4.41 -9.81 -0.84
CA HIS A 279 -4.41 -11.25 -0.61
C HIS A 279 -4.53 -11.56 0.89
N VAL A 280 -5.41 -12.51 1.20
CA VAL A 280 -5.55 -13.07 2.54
C VAL A 280 -5.11 -14.54 2.49
N PRO A 281 -3.95 -14.89 3.06
CA PRO A 281 -3.50 -16.28 3.08
C PRO A 281 -4.52 -17.19 3.76
N ARG A 282 -4.86 -18.31 3.13
CA ARG A 282 -5.78 -19.29 3.72
C ARG A 282 -5.29 -19.81 5.07
N SER A 283 -3.99 -19.88 5.27
CA SER A 283 -3.36 -20.26 6.55
C SER A 283 -3.63 -19.28 7.70
N PHE A 284 -4.07 -18.04 7.40
CA PHE A 284 -4.48 -17.08 8.41
C PHE A 284 -5.93 -17.28 8.85
N LEU A 285 -6.72 -18.03 8.09
CA LEU A 285 -8.15 -18.19 8.29
C LEU A 285 -8.47 -19.42 9.14
N SER A 286 -9.39 -19.25 10.08
CA SER A 286 -10.07 -20.31 10.82
C SER A 286 -11.32 -20.76 10.05
N SER A 287 -11.75 -22.02 10.27
CA SER A 287 -13.04 -22.53 9.79
C SER A 287 -14.25 -21.84 10.45
N ASP A 288 -14.05 -21.31 11.63
CA ASP A 288 -15.09 -20.63 12.41
C ASP A 288 -15.15 -19.14 12.09
N GLU A 289 -15.20 -18.30 13.09
CA GLU A 289 -15.18 -16.85 12.97
C GLU A 289 -13.74 -16.35 12.84
N ASN A 290 -13.54 -15.37 12.00
CA ASN A 290 -12.27 -14.67 11.79
C ASN A 290 -12.44 -13.19 12.11
N THR A 291 -11.37 -12.55 12.52
CA THR A 291 -11.35 -11.12 12.84
C THR A 291 -10.55 -10.36 11.79
N LEU A 292 -11.11 -9.27 11.28
CA LEU A 292 -10.41 -8.25 10.50
C LEU A 292 -10.26 -7.00 11.35
N VAL A 293 -9.03 -6.53 11.52
CA VAL A 293 -8.71 -5.23 12.14
C VAL A 293 -8.04 -4.33 11.11
N LEU A 294 -8.52 -3.11 11.00
CA LEU A 294 -7.98 -2.08 10.13
C LEU A 294 -7.52 -0.88 10.96
N PHE A 295 -6.37 -0.34 10.63
CA PHE A 295 -6.01 1.02 10.99
C PHE A 295 -6.16 1.89 9.75
N GLU A 296 -7.10 2.82 9.76
CA GLU A 296 -7.39 3.75 8.67
C GLU A 296 -6.76 5.11 8.97
N GLU A 297 -5.81 5.49 8.13
CA GLU A 297 -4.99 6.69 8.31
C GLU A 297 -5.66 7.94 7.73
N PHE A 298 -6.24 7.84 6.53
CA PHE A 298 -6.79 9.00 5.81
C PHE A 298 -8.30 9.22 6.01
N GLY A 299 -8.98 8.19 6.49
CA GLY A 299 -10.43 8.17 6.52
C GLY A 299 -11.03 7.49 5.29
N GLY A 300 -12.12 6.78 5.51
CA GLY A 300 -12.81 6.02 4.48
C GLY A 300 -14.12 5.46 5.00
N ASN A 301 -14.77 4.65 4.19
CA ASN A 301 -16.01 3.97 4.53
C ASN A 301 -15.79 2.46 4.67
N PRO A 302 -15.69 1.91 5.89
CA PRO A 302 -15.45 0.49 6.10
C PRO A 302 -16.62 -0.40 5.65
N SER A 303 -17.83 0.14 5.50
CA SER A 303 -18.99 -0.64 5.08
C SER A 303 -18.89 -1.18 3.65
N LEU A 304 -17.96 -0.67 2.84
CA LEU A 304 -17.70 -1.15 1.48
C LEU A 304 -16.70 -2.31 1.41
N VAL A 305 -16.01 -2.59 2.53
CA VAL A 305 -15.05 -3.69 2.62
C VAL A 305 -15.78 -5.03 2.60
N ASN A 306 -15.28 -5.96 1.79
CA ASN A 306 -15.83 -7.30 1.70
C ASN A 306 -14.76 -8.33 1.36
N PHE A 307 -15.05 -9.61 1.61
CA PHE A 307 -14.17 -10.70 1.23
C PHE A 307 -14.66 -11.35 -0.05
N GLN A 308 -13.72 -11.77 -0.89
CA GLN A 308 -13.99 -12.41 -2.17
C GLN A 308 -13.07 -13.60 -2.37
N THR A 309 -13.51 -14.56 -3.18
CA THR A 309 -12.64 -15.60 -3.73
C THR A 309 -12.27 -15.26 -5.17
N ILE A 310 -11.07 -15.70 -5.59
CA ILE A 310 -10.62 -15.53 -6.96
C ILE A 310 -10.65 -16.89 -7.66
N GLU A 311 -11.50 -16.99 -8.68
CA GLU A 311 -11.46 -18.14 -9.56
C GLU A 311 -10.52 -17.88 -10.73
N VAL A 312 -9.56 -18.78 -10.90
CA VAL A 312 -8.67 -18.78 -12.06
C VAL A 312 -9.35 -19.58 -13.16
N GLY A 313 -10.03 -18.90 -14.06
CA GLY A 313 -10.61 -19.53 -15.25
C GLY A 313 -9.57 -19.81 -16.33
N MET A 314 -8.40 -19.16 -16.26
CA MET A 314 -7.29 -19.31 -17.19
C MET A 314 -5.99 -18.97 -16.49
N ALA A 315 -4.96 -19.78 -16.71
CA ALA A 315 -3.59 -19.52 -16.26
C ALA A 315 -2.67 -19.49 -17.46
N CYS A 316 -1.65 -18.64 -17.41
CA CYS A 316 -0.59 -18.57 -18.42
C CYS A 316 0.76 -18.79 -17.76
N GLY A 317 1.66 -19.44 -18.49
CA GLY A 317 3.04 -19.66 -18.07
C GLY A 317 4.03 -19.26 -19.17
N SER A 318 5.24 -18.94 -18.77
CA SER A 318 6.34 -18.69 -19.69
C SER A 318 7.66 -19.23 -19.16
N ALA A 319 8.50 -19.73 -20.06
CA ALA A 319 9.88 -20.08 -19.76
C ALA A 319 10.80 -19.75 -20.94
N TYR A 320 11.98 -19.21 -20.67
CA TYR A 320 13.03 -19.08 -21.67
C TYR A 320 13.56 -20.45 -22.09
N GLU A 321 14.18 -20.52 -23.26
CA GLU A 321 14.85 -21.71 -23.75
C GLU A 321 15.75 -22.34 -22.66
N ASN A 322 15.70 -23.66 -22.57
CA ASN A 322 16.39 -24.49 -21.57
C ASN A 322 15.94 -24.27 -20.12
N LYS A 323 14.82 -23.60 -19.89
CA LYS A 323 14.16 -23.51 -18.59
C LYS A 323 12.88 -24.35 -18.53
N THR A 324 12.45 -24.67 -17.33
CA THR A 324 11.20 -25.41 -17.11
C THR A 324 10.09 -24.41 -16.78
N MET A 325 8.97 -24.55 -17.46
CA MET A 325 7.74 -23.84 -17.17
C MET A 325 6.86 -24.69 -16.27
N GLU A 326 6.31 -24.08 -15.25
CA GLU A 326 5.26 -24.68 -14.42
C GLU A 326 3.92 -24.06 -14.77
N LEU A 327 2.92 -24.90 -15.05
CA LEU A 327 1.51 -24.52 -15.16
C LEU A 327 0.75 -25.13 -13.99
N SER A 328 -0.14 -24.36 -13.37
CA SER A 328 -1.01 -24.81 -12.30
C SER A 328 -2.35 -24.09 -12.35
N CYS A 329 -3.42 -24.80 -12.14
CA CYS A 329 -4.78 -24.29 -12.03
C CYS A 329 -5.28 -24.25 -10.58
N ASN A 330 -4.36 -24.08 -9.61
CA ASN A 330 -4.68 -23.89 -8.20
C ASN A 330 -5.55 -25.02 -7.61
N GLY A 331 -5.08 -26.26 -7.73
CA GLY A 331 -5.77 -27.45 -7.21
C GLY A 331 -6.90 -27.98 -8.10
N ARG A 332 -7.10 -27.41 -9.29
CA ARG A 332 -8.06 -27.91 -10.29
C ARG A 332 -7.33 -28.53 -11.49
N PRO A 333 -7.85 -29.60 -12.09
CA PRO A 333 -7.26 -30.13 -13.30
C PRO A 333 -7.28 -29.14 -14.46
N ILE A 334 -6.17 -29.05 -15.19
CA ILE A 334 -6.08 -28.31 -16.45
C ILE A 334 -7.02 -28.98 -17.46
N SER A 335 -8.01 -28.26 -17.95
CA SER A 335 -9.03 -28.83 -18.84
C SER A 335 -8.67 -28.74 -20.32
N ALA A 336 -7.92 -27.73 -20.72
CA ALA A 336 -7.50 -27.54 -22.11
C ALA A 336 -6.35 -26.55 -22.18
N ILE A 337 -5.55 -26.62 -23.23
CA ILE A 337 -4.56 -25.63 -23.62
C ILE A 337 -5.14 -24.79 -24.75
N ARG A 338 -5.30 -23.49 -24.54
CA ARG A 338 -5.88 -22.59 -25.55
C ARG A 338 -4.86 -22.00 -26.50
N PHE A 339 -3.62 -21.87 -26.03
CA PHE A 339 -2.49 -21.37 -26.80
C PHE A 339 -1.21 -21.98 -26.25
N ALA A 340 -0.32 -22.34 -27.14
CA ALA A 340 1.07 -22.65 -26.82
C ALA A 340 1.95 -22.30 -28.01
N ASN A 341 3.08 -21.67 -27.74
CA ASN A 341 4.09 -21.35 -28.75
C ASN A 341 5.48 -21.47 -28.16
N PHE A 342 6.41 -22.05 -28.91
CA PHE A 342 7.83 -22.03 -28.61
C PHE A 342 8.55 -21.21 -29.67
N GLY A 343 8.97 -20.00 -29.31
CA GLY A 343 9.52 -18.97 -30.20
C GLY A 343 9.14 -17.58 -29.73
N GLU A 344 8.92 -16.68 -30.67
CA GLU A 344 8.42 -15.33 -30.42
C GLU A 344 6.90 -15.34 -30.24
N THR A 345 6.42 -14.64 -29.25
CA THR A 345 4.98 -14.53 -28.94
C THR A 345 4.66 -13.10 -28.56
N GLU A 346 3.60 -12.56 -29.14
CA GLU A 346 3.08 -11.24 -28.87
C GLU A 346 1.78 -11.33 -28.06
N GLY A 347 1.36 -10.20 -27.46
CA GLY A 347 0.13 -10.09 -26.69
C GLY A 347 0.29 -10.44 -25.23
N SER A 348 -0.84 -10.73 -24.57
CA SER A 348 -0.93 -10.99 -23.12
C SER A 348 -1.75 -12.23 -22.84
N CYS A 349 -1.76 -12.67 -21.58
CA CYS A 349 -2.53 -13.84 -21.13
C CYS A 349 -4.00 -13.76 -21.57
N GLY A 350 -4.43 -14.75 -22.36
CA GLY A 350 -5.77 -14.83 -22.96
C GLY A 350 -5.90 -14.22 -24.35
N SER A 351 -4.86 -13.53 -24.84
CA SER A 351 -4.83 -12.92 -26.19
C SER A 351 -3.47 -13.08 -26.90
N PHE A 352 -2.71 -14.12 -26.56
CA PHE A 352 -1.44 -14.40 -27.21
C PHE A 352 -1.62 -14.74 -28.67
N VAL A 353 -0.68 -14.23 -29.50
CA VAL A 353 -0.53 -14.58 -30.91
C VAL A 353 0.91 -14.97 -31.20
N LYS A 354 1.12 -15.84 -32.20
CA LYS A 354 2.46 -16.20 -32.63
C LYS A 354 3.12 -14.96 -33.28
N GLY A 355 4.36 -14.70 -32.90
CA GLY A 355 5.20 -13.68 -33.50
C GLY A 355 5.82 -14.12 -34.82
N SER A 356 6.90 -13.44 -35.20
CA SER A 356 7.57 -13.63 -36.50
C SER A 356 8.29 -14.97 -36.63
N CYS A 357 8.63 -15.61 -35.51
CA CYS A 357 9.33 -16.89 -35.51
C CYS A 357 8.76 -17.85 -34.46
N SER A 358 8.68 -19.13 -34.79
CA SER A 358 8.15 -20.17 -33.91
C SER A 358 8.63 -21.57 -34.31
N SER A 359 8.37 -22.54 -33.43
CA SER A 359 8.51 -23.94 -33.78
C SER A 359 7.55 -24.34 -34.88
N GLU A 360 8.00 -25.24 -35.76
CA GLU A 360 7.18 -25.84 -36.82
C GLU A 360 6.28 -26.95 -36.29
N GLN A 361 6.55 -27.48 -35.06
CA GLN A 361 5.73 -28.49 -34.44
C GLN A 361 4.44 -27.90 -33.85
N ASP A 362 3.46 -28.76 -33.63
CA ASP A 362 2.25 -28.43 -32.90
C ASP A 362 2.55 -28.37 -31.40
N VAL A 363 2.99 -27.22 -30.95
CA VAL A 363 3.35 -26.95 -29.54
C VAL A 363 2.14 -27.18 -28.61
N VAL A 364 0.92 -26.85 -29.08
CA VAL A 364 -0.31 -27.04 -28.29
C VAL A 364 -0.50 -28.52 -27.94
N SER A 365 -0.46 -29.39 -28.92
CA SER A 365 -0.65 -30.86 -28.69
C SER A 365 0.42 -31.43 -27.77
N VAL A 366 1.67 -30.97 -27.84
CA VAL A 366 2.73 -31.40 -26.92
C VAL A 366 2.43 -30.99 -25.47
N VAL A 367 2.02 -29.73 -25.26
CA VAL A 367 1.68 -29.24 -23.93
C VAL A 367 0.39 -29.88 -23.41
N GLU A 368 -0.61 -30.09 -24.25
CA GLU A 368 -1.86 -30.79 -23.86
C GLU A 368 -1.58 -32.17 -23.30
N LYS A 369 -0.75 -32.97 -23.99
CA LYS A 369 -0.36 -34.30 -23.57
C LYS A 369 0.31 -34.30 -22.18
N GLU A 370 1.11 -33.28 -21.87
CA GLU A 370 1.80 -33.18 -20.60
C GLU A 370 0.94 -32.61 -19.47
N CYS A 371 -0.04 -31.78 -19.77
CA CYS A 371 -0.69 -30.93 -18.77
C CYS A 371 -2.18 -31.25 -18.55
N VAL A 372 -2.93 -31.60 -19.58
CA VAL A 372 -4.39 -31.79 -19.47
C VAL A 372 -4.72 -32.93 -18.50
N GLY A 373 -5.66 -32.68 -17.62
CA GLY A 373 -6.09 -33.60 -16.55
C GLY A 373 -5.24 -33.57 -15.29
N LYS A 374 -4.10 -32.84 -15.27
CA LYS A 374 -3.25 -32.67 -14.10
C LYS A 374 -3.56 -31.35 -13.41
N GLU A 375 -3.46 -31.27 -12.09
CA GLU A 375 -3.57 -30.02 -11.32
C GLU A 375 -2.38 -29.09 -11.57
N LYS A 376 -1.24 -29.70 -11.88
CA LYS A 376 0.03 -29.05 -12.13
C LYS A 376 0.86 -29.86 -13.11
N CYS A 377 1.55 -29.18 -14.01
CA CYS A 377 2.51 -29.79 -14.91
C CYS A 377 3.79 -28.98 -15.03
N LEU A 378 4.88 -29.66 -15.40
CA LEU A 378 6.18 -29.07 -15.67
C LEU A 378 6.55 -29.37 -17.12
N VAL A 379 6.87 -28.33 -17.90
CA VAL A 379 7.22 -28.46 -19.32
C VAL A 379 8.56 -27.80 -19.56
N GLN A 380 9.51 -28.54 -20.11
CA GLN A 380 10.82 -28.00 -20.47
C GLN A 380 10.74 -27.25 -21.79
N ALA A 381 11.13 -25.99 -21.80
CA ALA A 381 11.18 -25.14 -22.98
C ALA A 381 12.49 -25.42 -23.75
N SER A 382 12.48 -26.42 -24.65
CA SER A 382 13.67 -26.79 -25.41
C SER A 382 13.36 -27.28 -26.81
N GLU A 383 14.31 -27.16 -27.73
CA GLU A 383 14.19 -27.72 -29.07
C GLU A 383 14.08 -29.24 -29.07
N SER A 384 14.61 -29.92 -28.06
CA SER A 384 14.41 -31.38 -27.92
C SER A 384 12.96 -31.79 -27.67
N VAL A 385 12.15 -30.89 -27.10
CA VAL A 385 10.74 -31.11 -26.80
C VAL A 385 9.84 -30.58 -27.93
N PHE A 386 10.16 -29.37 -28.44
CA PHE A 386 9.30 -28.64 -29.36
C PHE A 386 9.87 -28.55 -30.81
N GLY A 387 10.99 -29.21 -31.09
CA GLY A 387 11.64 -29.13 -32.39
C GLY A 387 12.38 -27.82 -32.61
N THR A 388 13.03 -27.75 -33.76
CA THR A 388 13.75 -26.54 -34.17
C THR A 388 12.81 -25.38 -34.49
N THR A 389 13.31 -24.17 -34.30
CA THR A 389 12.60 -22.94 -34.63
C THR A 389 13.27 -22.19 -35.74
N ASN A 390 12.54 -21.33 -36.43
CA ASN A 390 13.11 -20.38 -37.42
C ASN A 390 13.56 -19.06 -36.77
N CYS A 391 13.76 -19.01 -35.45
CA CYS A 391 14.10 -17.79 -34.70
C CYS A 391 15.58 -17.35 -34.84
N GLY A 392 16.46 -18.20 -35.37
CA GLY A 392 17.88 -17.89 -35.41
C GLY A 392 18.46 -17.68 -34.01
N ASN A 393 19.11 -16.53 -33.79
CA ASN A 393 19.71 -16.15 -32.51
C ASN A 393 18.77 -15.33 -31.60
N ASN A 394 17.51 -15.16 -31.95
CA ASN A 394 16.56 -14.44 -31.13
C ASN A 394 16.16 -15.28 -29.90
N ASP A 395 15.80 -14.58 -28.84
CA ASP A 395 15.33 -15.21 -27.59
C ASP A 395 14.08 -16.06 -27.84
N LYS A 396 14.20 -17.35 -27.56
CA LYS A 396 13.10 -18.30 -27.67
C LYS A 396 12.45 -18.49 -26.31
N ARG A 397 11.13 -18.51 -26.31
CA ARG A 397 10.33 -18.76 -25.11
C ARG A 397 9.21 -19.73 -25.37
N LEU A 398 8.95 -20.60 -24.42
CA LEU A 398 7.68 -21.29 -24.35
C LEU A 398 6.67 -20.37 -23.65
N ILE A 399 5.56 -20.08 -24.31
CA ILE A 399 4.42 -19.34 -23.78
C ILE A 399 3.18 -20.22 -23.92
N VAL A 400 2.43 -20.34 -22.85
CA VAL A 400 1.21 -21.17 -22.81
C VAL A 400 0.09 -20.36 -22.15
#